data_71e33af3ac9b63467ce68cd13f6845bc
#
_entry.id   71e33af3ac9b63467ce68cd13f6845bc
#
_cell.length_a   1.000
_cell.length_b   1.000
_cell.length_c   1.000
_cell.angle_alpha   90.00
_cell.angle_beta   90.00
_cell.angle_gamma   90.00
#
_symmetry.space_group_name_H-M   'P 1'
#
loop_
_entity.id
_entity.type
_entity.pdbx_description
1 polymer ?
#
loop_
_entity_poly.entity_id
_entity_poly.type
_entity_poly.pdbx_seq_one_letter_code
_entity_poly.pdbx_strand_id
1 'polypeptide(L)'
;MSYRIPTPPPSLEELAKRQQNVVTASQLRARGVPARVITEHCRRGGPWRRLLPRVYLLQSDGPTPEQRLWAALLYAAQNGREEGREGAVITGAAALALYGFAAVPRLPAVTGVDVLVPRQRRLKDAGEVRIRRTGRELVARSVHGLACAPVARAVADALCEWTEEGAGVPMPVREVLREAVSRPDSRCTVRELAAELTESGLTGEPRVRAALDELLAGERDFVLDRVGELVDECLLPVPLAGPELRMRGGTFIAVPDLYWPERGVALEVDSDLRCVSEGEAAWVRGGQHRMEYLGIRVVYVSGARLAADRDAVGAELREAFQVGGTDVVELMVD
;
A
#
# COMPACT_ATOMS: atom_id res chain seq x y z
N MET A 1 34.65 -13.85 21.23
CA MET A 1 33.58 -12.95 21.70
C MET A 1 34.04 -11.52 21.48
N SER A 2 33.60 -10.86 20.41
CA SER A 2 33.95 -9.45 20.16
C SER A 2 33.06 -8.57 21.03
N TYR A 3 33.66 -7.90 21.99
CA TYR A 3 33.02 -6.83 22.79
C TYR A 3 32.74 -5.66 21.86
N ARG A 4 31.49 -5.46 21.45
CA ARG A 4 31.07 -4.20 20.84
C ARG A 4 31.04 -3.13 21.94
N ILE A 5 31.97 -2.20 21.87
CA ILE A 5 31.96 -1.00 22.69
C ILE A 5 30.66 -0.25 22.34
N PRO A 6 29.75 0.01 23.30
CA PRO A 6 28.55 0.76 23.01
C PRO A 6 28.94 2.17 22.55
N THR A 7 28.49 2.56 21.37
CA THR A 7 28.68 3.93 20.85
C THR A 7 28.03 4.91 21.83
N PRO A 8 28.72 5.94 22.30
CA PRO A 8 28.12 6.92 23.20
C PRO A 8 26.89 7.57 22.56
N PRO A 9 25.85 7.88 23.32
CA PRO A 9 24.65 8.51 22.80
C PRO A 9 25.01 9.84 22.14
N PRO A 10 24.34 10.19 20.99
CA PRO A 10 24.63 11.44 20.29
C PRO A 10 24.42 12.65 21.20
N SER A 11 25.19 13.72 21.00
CA SER A 11 25.03 14.97 21.74
C SER A 11 23.62 15.54 21.58
N LEU A 12 23.20 16.48 22.45
CA LEU A 12 21.91 17.14 22.31
C LEU A 12 21.80 17.88 20.95
N GLU A 13 22.90 18.49 20.52
CA GLU A 13 22.96 19.22 19.24
C GLU A 13 22.80 18.28 18.04
N GLU A 14 23.52 17.16 18.02
CA GLU A 14 23.38 16.14 16.96
C GLU A 14 21.96 15.55 16.92
N LEU A 15 21.37 15.28 18.09
CA LEU A 15 19.99 14.79 18.19
C LEU A 15 19.00 15.83 17.65
N ALA A 16 19.13 17.09 18.09
CA ALA A 16 18.30 18.20 17.65
C ALA A 16 18.37 18.37 16.14
N LYS A 17 19.57 18.33 15.57
CA LYS A 17 19.77 18.41 14.11
C LYS A 17 19.06 17.27 13.36
N ARG A 18 19.13 16.02 13.88
CA ARG A 18 18.46 14.85 13.27
C ARG A 18 16.94 14.90 13.37
N GLN A 19 16.39 15.53 14.40
CA GLN A 19 14.96 15.62 14.71
C GLN A 19 14.40 17.03 14.47
N GLN A 20 15.08 17.86 13.70
CA GLN A 20 14.66 19.23 13.38
C GLN A 20 14.30 20.06 14.63
N ASN A 21 15.14 20.02 15.66
CA ASN A 21 14.98 20.69 16.95
C ASN A 21 13.81 20.18 17.82
N VAL A 22 13.19 19.08 17.48
CA VAL A 22 12.13 18.46 18.29
C VAL A 22 12.70 17.34 19.13
N VAL A 23 12.49 17.39 20.44
CA VAL A 23 13.03 16.41 21.39
C VAL A 23 12.03 16.03 22.47
N THR A 24 12.22 14.86 23.09
CA THR A 24 11.41 14.44 24.22
C THR A 24 12.04 14.79 25.55
N ALA A 25 11.22 14.83 26.61
CA ALA A 25 11.70 15.01 27.99
C ALA A 25 12.71 13.92 28.43
N SER A 26 12.53 12.68 27.94
CA SER A 26 13.44 11.57 28.23
C SER A 26 14.80 11.77 27.55
N GLN A 27 14.81 12.20 26.30
CA GLN A 27 16.03 12.52 25.55
C GLN A 27 16.82 13.68 26.17
N LEU A 28 16.12 14.72 26.64
CA LEU A 28 16.74 15.85 27.36
C LEU A 28 17.37 15.38 28.68
N ARG A 29 16.64 14.60 29.48
CA ARG A 29 17.14 14.07 30.75
C ARG A 29 18.34 13.13 30.57
N ALA A 30 18.30 12.25 29.57
CA ALA A 30 19.41 11.37 29.25
C ALA A 30 20.70 12.13 28.89
N ARG A 31 20.58 13.42 28.52
CA ARG A 31 21.69 14.33 28.21
C ARG A 31 21.98 15.36 29.32
N GLY A 32 21.50 15.06 30.53
CA GLY A 32 21.80 15.88 31.72
C GLY A 32 21.00 17.18 31.83
N VAL A 33 19.93 17.39 31.03
CA VAL A 33 19.09 18.58 31.16
C VAL A 33 18.05 18.36 32.28
N PRO A 34 18.13 19.09 33.39
CA PRO A 34 17.19 18.92 34.51
C PRO A 34 15.78 19.41 34.13
N ALA A 35 14.76 18.79 34.75
CA ALA A 35 13.36 19.16 34.52
C ALA A 35 13.08 20.67 34.81
N ARG A 36 13.79 21.23 35.81
CA ARG A 36 13.69 22.65 36.11
C ARG A 36 14.10 23.54 34.94
N VAL A 37 15.20 23.21 34.26
CA VAL A 37 15.71 23.95 33.11
C VAL A 37 14.71 23.86 31.95
N ILE A 38 14.14 22.65 31.69
CA ILE A 38 13.10 22.46 30.66
C ILE A 38 11.89 23.38 30.94
N THR A 39 11.43 23.40 32.19
CA THR A 39 10.30 24.24 32.59
C THR A 39 10.60 25.74 32.42
N GLU A 40 11.80 26.16 32.78
CA GLU A 40 12.23 27.53 32.68
C GLU A 40 12.34 28.00 31.21
N HIS A 41 12.95 27.18 30.36
CA HIS A 41 13.08 27.47 28.93
C HIS A 41 11.74 27.49 28.19
N CYS A 42 10.72 26.79 28.67
CA CYS A 42 9.38 26.77 28.11
C CYS A 42 8.42 27.83 28.66
N ARG A 43 8.90 28.78 29.50
CA ARG A 43 8.09 29.92 29.97
C ARG A 43 7.70 30.83 28.81
N ARG A 44 6.69 31.66 29.01
CA ARG A 44 6.27 32.66 28.03
C ARG A 44 7.48 33.60 27.70
N GLY A 45 7.84 33.64 26.43
CA GLY A 45 9.03 34.38 25.98
C GLY A 45 10.35 33.62 26.14
N GLY A 46 10.34 32.39 26.60
CA GLY A 46 11.53 31.53 26.67
C GLY A 46 11.96 30.98 25.32
N PRO A 47 13.19 30.41 25.25
CA PRO A 47 13.79 29.94 23.99
C PRO A 47 13.21 28.64 23.47
N TRP A 48 12.42 27.93 24.25
CA TRP A 48 11.82 26.67 23.86
C TRP A 48 10.29 26.70 23.92
N ARG A 49 9.65 25.80 23.14
CA ARG A 49 8.20 25.61 23.14
C ARG A 49 7.83 24.18 23.48
N ARG A 50 6.80 23.99 24.27
CA ARG A 50 6.17 22.69 24.46
C ARG A 50 5.15 22.48 23.35
N LEU A 51 5.38 21.48 22.45
CA LEU A 51 4.46 21.14 21.34
C LEU A 51 3.36 20.17 21.79
N LEU A 52 3.76 19.07 22.44
CA LEU A 52 2.89 17.99 22.92
C LEU A 52 3.30 17.58 24.34
N PRO A 53 2.53 16.74 25.04
CA PRO A 53 2.95 16.23 26.34
C PRO A 53 4.34 15.56 26.26
N ARG A 54 5.30 16.11 27.00
CA ARG A 54 6.71 15.65 27.04
C ARG A 54 7.50 15.79 25.74
N VAL A 55 7.01 16.58 24.78
CA VAL A 55 7.71 16.89 23.51
C VAL A 55 7.92 18.39 23.40
N TYR A 56 9.14 18.78 23.11
CA TYR A 56 9.61 20.15 23.12
C TYR A 56 10.30 20.51 21.80
N LEU A 57 10.16 21.76 21.40
CA LEU A 57 10.84 22.38 20.28
C LEU A 57 11.91 23.31 20.85
N LEU A 58 13.18 23.12 20.46
CA LEU A 58 14.34 23.86 20.97
C LEU A 58 14.54 25.17 20.23
N GLN A 59 13.46 25.91 19.98
CA GLN A 59 13.46 27.23 19.36
C GLN A 59 12.26 28.06 19.84
N SER A 60 12.32 29.36 19.68
CA SER A 60 11.25 30.31 20.06
C SER A 60 10.17 30.44 19.02
N ASP A 61 10.49 30.21 17.74
CA ASP A 61 9.54 30.30 16.65
C ASP A 61 8.50 29.16 16.65
N GLY A 62 7.40 29.35 15.92
CA GLY A 62 6.40 28.30 15.74
C GLY A 62 6.98 27.07 15.02
N PRO A 63 6.36 25.88 15.20
CA PRO A 63 6.83 24.69 14.53
C PRO A 63 6.53 24.75 13.02
N THR A 64 7.47 24.27 12.21
CA THR A 64 7.22 23.97 10.80
C THR A 64 6.28 22.75 10.66
N PRO A 65 5.68 22.52 9.49
CA PRO A 65 4.89 21.32 9.23
C PRO A 65 5.66 20.03 9.55
N GLU A 66 6.94 19.94 9.15
CA GLU A 66 7.79 18.78 9.39
C GLU A 66 8.10 18.60 10.88
N GLN A 67 8.31 19.70 11.61
CA GLN A 67 8.50 19.67 13.08
C GLN A 67 7.24 19.18 13.81
N ARG A 68 6.04 19.47 13.30
CA ARG A 68 4.80 18.91 13.82
C ARG A 68 4.76 17.38 13.66
N LEU A 69 5.20 16.87 12.50
CA LEU A 69 5.29 15.44 12.25
C LEU A 69 6.32 14.75 13.16
N TRP A 70 7.49 15.35 13.34
CA TRP A 70 8.47 14.87 14.33
C TRP A 70 7.89 14.85 15.74
N ALA A 71 7.16 15.88 16.13
CA ALA A 71 6.52 15.94 17.43
C ALA A 71 5.48 14.82 17.61
N ALA A 72 4.67 14.53 16.57
CA ALA A 72 3.70 13.47 16.58
C ALA A 72 4.34 12.08 16.74
N LEU A 73 5.40 11.78 15.97
CA LEU A 73 6.15 10.53 16.10
C LEU A 73 6.80 10.38 17.47
N LEU A 74 7.49 11.41 17.94
CA LEU A 74 8.16 11.38 19.23
C LEU A 74 7.15 11.26 20.39
N TYR A 75 5.98 11.87 20.27
CA TYR A 75 4.90 11.70 21.22
C TYR A 75 4.39 10.28 21.25
N ALA A 76 4.14 9.69 20.08
CA ALA A 76 3.62 8.33 19.95
C ALA A 76 4.65 7.25 20.32
N ALA A 77 5.94 7.50 20.08
CA ALA A 77 7.03 6.58 20.42
C ALA A 77 7.43 6.60 21.90
N GLN A 78 6.89 7.53 22.73
CA GLN A 78 7.23 7.63 24.15
C GLN A 78 6.99 6.30 24.87
N ASN A 79 8.03 5.79 25.58
CA ASN A 79 8.12 4.51 26.28
C ASN A 79 8.50 3.28 25.41
N GLY A 80 8.92 3.44 24.16
CA GLY A 80 9.69 2.43 23.41
C GLY A 80 11.18 2.63 23.63
N ARG A 81 11.95 1.54 23.60
CA ARG A 81 13.42 1.54 23.77
C ARG A 81 14.09 2.55 22.86
N GLU A 82 15.23 3.04 23.33
CA GLU A 82 16.14 4.03 22.73
C GLU A 82 16.06 4.19 21.22
N GLU A 83 15.93 5.47 20.77
CA GLU A 83 15.96 6.00 19.42
C GLU A 83 14.63 6.35 18.71
N GLY A 84 13.48 6.38 19.41
CA GLY A 84 12.30 7.14 18.91
C GLY A 84 11.61 6.64 17.64
N ARG A 85 11.99 5.49 17.09
CA ARG A 85 11.49 4.99 15.80
C ARG A 85 10.71 3.68 15.87
N GLU A 86 10.89 2.86 16.90
CA GLU A 86 10.23 1.58 17.02
C GLU A 86 8.88 1.70 17.73
N GLY A 87 7.81 1.43 17.00
CA GLY A 87 6.47 1.31 17.54
C GLY A 87 5.51 2.48 17.27
N ALA A 88 5.84 3.37 16.33
CA ALA A 88 4.92 4.40 15.83
C ALA A 88 5.28 4.79 14.40
N VAL A 89 4.29 4.96 13.52
CA VAL A 89 4.48 5.43 12.14
C VAL A 89 3.40 6.45 11.77
N ILE A 90 3.76 7.48 11.03
CA ILE A 90 2.79 8.43 10.45
C ILE A 90 2.00 7.71 9.38
N THR A 91 0.69 7.96 9.33
CA THR A 91 -0.21 7.36 8.34
C THR A 91 -1.21 8.39 7.82
N GLY A 92 -2.16 7.96 6.98
CA GLY A 92 -3.23 8.79 6.45
C GLY A 92 -2.74 9.94 5.58
N ALA A 93 -3.50 11.03 5.53
CA ALA A 93 -3.23 12.18 4.67
C ALA A 93 -1.84 12.80 4.91
N ALA A 94 -1.35 12.81 6.16
CA ALA A 94 -0.03 13.33 6.49
C ALA A 94 1.10 12.51 5.88
N ALA A 95 0.99 11.17 5.88
CA ALA A 95 1.95 10.29 5.23
C ALA A 95 1.90 10.44 3.70
N LEU A 96 0.72 10.51 3.10
CA LEU A 96 0.54 10.73 1.67
C LEU A 96 1.12 12.08 1.22
N ALA A 97 0.93 13.13 2.01
CA ALA A 97 1.54 14.43 1.75
C ALA A 97 3.08 14.39 1.81
N LEU A 98 3.67 13.58 2.73
CA LEU A 98 5.12 13.34 2.78
C LEU A 98 5.61 12.55 1.57
N TYR A 99 4.84 11.58 1.09
CA TYR A 99 5.10 10.88 -0.17
C TYR A 99 4.95 11.78 -1.39
N GLY A 100 4.44 13.01 -1.21
CA GLY A 100 4.28 14.02 -2.27
C GLY A 100 3.06 13.80 -3.15
N PHE A 101 2.00 13.17 -2.64
CA PHE A 101 0.74 13.01 -3.36
C PHE A 101 0.12 14.37 -3.69
N ALA A 102 -0.25 14.56 -4.97
CA ALA A 102 -0.92 15.77 -5.44
C ALA A 102 -2.42 15.75 -5.10
N ALA A 103 -2.99 14.56 -5.00
CA ALA A 103 -4.41 14.36 -4.71
C ALA A 103 -4.81 14.60 -3.23
N VAL A 104 -3.85 14.85 -2.34
CA VAL A 104 -4.11 15.19 -0.93
C VAL A 104 -3.61 16.59 -0.60
N PRO A 105 -4.13 17.24 0.47
CA PRO A 105 -3.62 18.53 0.90
C PRO A 105 -2.11 18.48 1.18
N ARG A 106 -1.40 19.52 0.81
CA ARG A 106 0.04 19.68 1.15
C ARG A 106 0.23 19.79 2.66
N LEU A 107 1.39 19.39 3.18
CA LEU A 107 1.71 19.38 4.62
C LEU A 107 1.29 20.63 5.40
N PRO A 108 1.48 21.89 4.91
CA PRO A 108 1.01 23.07 5.64
C PRO A 108 -0.52 23.11 5.85
N ALA A 109 -1.27 22.48 4.96
CA ALA A 109 -2.75 22.46 5.01
C ALA A 109 -3.30 21.20 5.72
N VAL A 110 -2.44 20.24 6.09
CA VAL A 110 -2.84 19.07 6.88
C VAL A 110 -3.09 19.50 8.33
N THR A 111 -4.32 19.41 8.79
CA THR A 111 -4.73 19.87 10.13
C THR A 111 -4.57 18.83 11.22
N GLY A 112 -4.55 17.53 10.87
CA GLY A 112 -4.37 16.42 11.80
C GLY A 112 -3.24 15.49 11.37
N VAL A 113 -2.56 14.88 12.34
CA VAL A 113 -1.51 13.91 12.09
C VAL A 113 -1.92 12.57 12.68
N ASP A 114 -2.28 11.62 11.82
CA ASP A 114 -2.57 10.25 12.23
C ASP A 114 -1.28 9.48 12.46
N VAL A 115 -1.18 8.83 13.62
CA VAL A 115 -0.04 8.00 13.97
C VAL A 115 -0.51 6.62 14.37
N LEU A 116 -0.07 5.59 13.63
CA LEU A 116 -0.29 4.19 13.96
C LEU A 116 0.62 3.76 15.10
N VAL A 117 0.03 3.06 16.05
CA VAL A 117 0.74 2.45 17.18
C VAL A 117 0.20 1.03 17.42
N PRO A 118 0.99 0.13 18.06
CA PRO A 118 0.50 -1.18 18.46
C PRO A 118 -0.73 -1.08 19.38
N ARG A 119 -1.67 -2.03 19.24
CA ARG A 119 -2.94 -2.05 19.99
C ARG A 119 -2.76 -1.97 21.51
N GLN A 120 -1.65 -2.49 22.02
CA GLN A 120 -1.34 -2.50 23.46
C GLN A 120 -0.96 -1.11 24.00
N ARG A 121 -0.66 -0.15 23.16
CA ARG A 121 -0.29 1.21 23.56
C ARG A 121 -1.50 1.96 24.11
N ARG A 122 -1.42 2.37 25.38
CA ARG A 122 -2.44 3.20 26.05
C ARG A 122 -2.09 4.69 25.92
N LEU A 123 -2.07 5.18 24.68
CA LEU A 123 -1.82 6.58 24.39
C LEU A 123 -3.13 7.25 23.97
N LYS A 124 -3.32 8.51 24.34
CA LYS A 124 -4.49 9.32 23.95
C LYS A 124 -4.09 10.31 22.88
N ASP A 125 -5.05 10.82 22.15
CA ASP A 125 -4.87 11.93 21.22
C ASP A 125 -4.37 13.16 21.99
N ALA A 126 -3.58 13.99 21.31
CA ALA A 126 -3.03 15.21 21.91
C ALA A 126 -2.79 16.28 20.84
N GLY A 127 -3.37 17.47 21.04
CA GLY A 127 -3.33 18.53 20.05
C GLY A 127 -3.87 18.06 18.70
N GLU A 128 -3.08 18.22 17.66
CA GLU A 128 -3.42 17.77 16.30
C GLU A 128 -3.11 16.28 16.03
N VAL A 129 -2.58 15.55 17.03
CA VAL A 129 -2.16 14.15 16.85
C VAL A 129 -3.30 13.21 17.22
N ARG A 130 -3.67 12.37 16.29
CA ARG A 130 -4.65 11.29 16.45
C ARG A 130 -3.94 9.94 16.52
N ILE A 131 -4.26 9.15 17.53
CA ILE A 131 -3.64 7.84 17.76
C ILE A 131 -4.51 6.73 17.20
N ARG A 132 -4.06 6.16 16.10
CA ARG A 132 -4.67 4.98 15.48
C ARG A 132 -4.00 3.71 16.00
N ARG A 133 -4.78 2.75 16.51
CA ARG A 133 -4.26 1.50 17.05
C ARG A 133 -4.44 0.37 16.06
N THR A 134 -3.36 -0.40 15.84
CA THR A 134 -3.42 -1.58 14.96
C THR A 134 -3.01 -2.84 15.70
N GLY A 135 -3.68 -3.96 15.39
CA GLY A 135 -3.24 -5.30 15.78
C GLY A 135 -2.25 -5.92 14.81
N ARG A 136 -2.09 -5.31 13.62
CA ARG A 136 -1.15 -5.76 12.59
C ARG A 136 0.26 -5.30 12.90
N GLU A 137 1.24 -5.97 12.30
CA GLU A 137 2.64 -5.56 12.38
C GLU A 137 2.82 -4.14 11.82
N LEU A 138 3.61 -3.32 12.52
CA LEU A 138 3.94 -1.98 12.06
C LEU A 138 5.11 -2.05 11.08
N VAL A 139 4.80 -1.91 9.79
CA VAL A 139 5.81 -1.74 8.75
C VAL A 139 6.11 -0.26 8.59
N ALA A 140 7.39 0.13 8.74
CA ALA A 140 7.84 1.50 8.59
C ALA A 140 8.64 1.68 7.30
N ARG A 141 8.35 2.76 6.57
CA ARG A 141 9.16 3.29 5.47
C ARG A 141 9.75 4.64 5.90
N SER A 142 11.03 4.86 5.62
CA SER A 142 11.66 6.14 5.91
C SER A 142 11.38 7.13 4.78
N VAL A 143 10.66 8.22 5.08
CA VAL A 143 10.36 9.31 4.15
C VAL A 143 10.87 10.61 4.77
N HIS A 144 11.83 11.26 4.15
CA HIS A 144 12.52 12.44 4.71
C HIS A 144 13.00 12.25 6.17
N GLY A 145 13.43 11.03 6.51
CA GLY A 145 13.86 10.66 7.86
C GLY A 145 12.74 10.36 8.86
N LEU A 146 11.48 10.54 8.49
CA LEU A 146 10.30 10.21 9.29
C LEU A 146 9.84 8.76 9.02
N ALA A 147 9.37 8.07 10.05
CA ALA A 147 8.78 6.75 9.91
C ALA A 147 7.33 6.88 9.42
N CYS A 148 7.04 6.39 8.22
CA CYS A 148 5.73 6.43 7.60
C CYS A 148 5.20 5.01 7.34
N ALA A 149 3.90 4.84 7.36
CA ALA A 149 3.24 3.63 6.88
C ALA A 149 3.52 3.43 5.38
N PRO A 150 3.55 2.19 4.86
CA PRO A 150 3.57 1.93 3.42
C PRO A 150 2.43 2.65 2.71
N VAL A 151 2.61 2.96 1.42
CA VAL A 151 1.65 3.76 0.64
C VAL A 151 0.24 3.15 0.68
N ALA A 152 0.09 1.84 0.43
CA ALA A 152 -1.21 1.18 0.48
C ALA A 152 -1.92 1.39 1.82
N ARG A 153 -1.19 1.22 2.93
CA ARG A 153 -1.72 1.43 4.28
C ARG A 153 -2.07 2.90 4.54
N ALA A 154 -1.22 3.83 4.13
CA ALA A 154 -1.49 5.26 4.29
C ALA A 154 -2.73 5.69 3.51
N VAL A 155 -2.95 5.13 2.30
CA VAL A 155 -4.17 5.33 1.51
C VAL A 155 -5.39 4.80 2.25
N ALA A 156 -5.35 3.55 2.72
CA ALA A 156 -6.47 2.95 3.43
C ALA A 156 -6.85 3.76 4.68
N ASP A 157 -5.86 4.17 5.49
CA ASP A 157 -6.11 4.95 6.69
C ASP A 157 -6.66 6.36 6.36
N ALA A 158 -6.21 6.99 5.28
CA ALA A 158 -6.76 8.27 4.81
C ALA A 158 -8.21 8.15 4.36
N LEU A 159 -8.55 7.07 3.64
CA LEU A 159 -9.92 6.80 3.20
C LEU A 159 -10.84 6.45 4.37
N CYS A 160 -10.35 5.71 5.39
CA CYS A 160 -11.10 5.45 6.62
C CYS A 160 -11.46 6.76 7.34
N GLU A 161 -10.49 7.69 7.49
CA GLU A 161 -10.74 9.00 8.07
C GLU A 161 -11.84 9.75 7.31
N TRP A 162 -11.76 9.77 5.99
CA TRP A 162 -12.75 10.42 5.14
C TRP A 162 -14.16 9.82 5.31
N THR A 163 -14.29 8.49 5.47
CA THR A 163 -15.58 7.83 5.70
C THR A 163 -16.13 8.10 7.11
N GLU A 164 -15.25 8.22 8.11
CA GLU A 164 -15.63 8.51 9.51
C GLU A 164 -16.05 9.97 9.72
N GLU A 165 -15.36 10.93 9.10
CA GLU A 165 -15.61 12.37 9.31
C GLU A 165 -16.86 12.90 8.59
N GLY A 166 -17.47 12.11 7.71
CA GLY A 166 -18.70 12.47 6.99
C GLY A 166 -18.60 13.78 6.23
N ALA A 167 -18.48 13.73 4.91
CA ALA A 167 -18.73 14.83 3.96
C ALA A 167 -18.04 16.19 4.24
N GLY A 168 -16.88 16.21 4.85
CA GLY A 168 -15.92 17.31 4.72
C GLY A 168 -15.55 17.52 3.24
N VAL A 169 -14.37 17.97 2.94
CA VAL A 169 -13.88 18.03 1.55
C VAL A 169 -13.81 16.60 1.00
N PRO A 170 -14.55 16.25 -0.06
CA PRO A 170 -14.50 14.90 -0.61
C PRO A 170 -13.07 14.61 -1.09
N MET A 171 -12.44 13.61 -0.46
CA MET A 171 -11.15 13.13 -0.94
C MET A 171 -11.34 12.54 -2.34
N PRO A 172 -10.51 12.90 -3.32
CA PRO A 172 -10.61 12.38 -4.68
C PRO A 172 -10.11 10.93 -4.72
N VAL A 173 -10.98 9.99 -4.35
CA VAL A 173 -10.65 8.56 -4.18
C VAL A 173 -9.94 8.01 -5.41
N ARG A 174 -10.51 8.25 -6.60
CA ARG A 174 -9.95 7.77 -7.88
C ARG A 174 -8.53 8.28 -8.12
N GLU A 175 -8.30 9.56 -7.87
CA GLU A 175 -7.02 10.22 -8.06
C GLU A 175 -5.99 9.70 -7.05
N VAL A 176 -6.36 9.54 -5.79
CA VAL A 176 -5.47 8.98 -4.75
C VAL A 176 -5.08 7.54 -5.07
N LEU A 177 -6.05 6.69 -5.45
CA LEU A 177 -5.79 5.30 -5.80
C LEU A 177 -4.89 5.19 -7.04
N ARG A 178 -5.17 5.99 -8.08
CA ARG A 178 -4.36 6.03 -9.29
C ARG A 178 -2.94 6.51 -8.99
N GLU A 179 -2.80 7.59 -8.21
CA GLU A 179 -1.49 8.12 -7.84
C GLU A 179 -0.67 7.12 -7.02
N ALA A 180 -1.31 6.31 -6.17
CA ALA A 180 -0.65 5.29 -5.36
C ALA A 180 0.10 4.24 -6.19
N VAL A 181 -0.44 3.86 -7.34
CA VAL A 181 0.13 2.82 -8.21
C VAL A 181 0.96 3.36 -9.37
N SER A 182 0.70 4.61 -9.81
CA SER A 182 1.36 5.20 -10.98
C SER A 182 2.71 5.84 -10.69
N ARG A 183 3.08 6.04 -9.42
CA ARG A 183 4.34 6.71 -9.07
C ARG A 183 5.50 5.72 -9.03
N PRO A 184 6.62 6.01 -9.72
CA PRO A 184 7.81 5.15 -9.68
C PRO A 184 8.35 4.93 -8.25
N ASP A 185 8.21 5.95 -7.39
CA ASP A 185 8.71 5.93 -6.02
C ASP A 185 7.72 5.34 -5.00
N SER A 186 6.46 5.11 -5.38
CA SER A 186 5.41 4.65 -4.46
C SER A 186 5.66 3.23 -3.96
N ARG A 187 6.30 2.39 -4.80
CA ARG A 187 6.52 0.96 -4.52
C ARG A 187 5.24 0.25 -4.06
N CYS A 188 4.10 0.70 -4.58
CA CYS A 188 2.79 0.15 -4.29
C CYS A 188 2.21 -0.43 -5.59
N THR A 189 1.92 -1.72 -5.60
CA THR A 189 1.25 -2.40 -6.71
C THR A 189 -0.27 -2.31 -6.55
N VAL A 190 -1.01 -2.48 -7.64
CA VAL A 190 -2.49 -2.55 -7.59
C VAL A 190 -2.94 -3.67 -6.65
N ARG A 191 -2.24 -4.81 -6.65
CA ARG A 191 -2.50 -5.95 -5.76
C ARG A 191 -2.33 -5.60 -4.27
N GLU A 192 -1.21 -4.95 -3.90
CA GLU A 192 -0.98 -4.52 -2.50
C GLU A 192 -2.04 -3.53 -2.04
N LEU A 193 -2.44 -2.63 -2.93
CA LEU A 193 -3.49 -1.65 -2.65
C LEU A 193 -4.85 -2.35 -2.45
N ALA A 194 -5.23 -3.27 -3.36
CA ALA A 194 -6.47 -4.03 -3.27
C ALA A 194 -6.55 -4.86 -1.99
N ALA A 195 -5.45 -5.56 -1.64
CA ALA A 195 -5.36 -6.35 -0.41
C ALA A 195 -5.55 -5.47 0.84
N GLU A 196 -4.89 -4.32 0.90
CA GLU A 196 -4.99 -3.41 2.03
C GLU A 196 -6.39 -2.80 2.18
N LEU A 197 -7.02 -2.40 1.06
CA LEU A 197 -8.39 -1.87 1.05
C LEU A 197 -9.41 -2.94 1.49
N THR A 198 -9.21 -4.18 1.08
CA THR A 198 -10.05 -5.32 1.48
C THR A 198 -9.90 -5.61 2.98
N GLU A 199 -8.67 -5.69 3.47
CA GLU A 199 -8.39 -5.94 4.90
C GLU A 199 -8.90 -4.81 5.81
N SER A 200 -8.95 -3.59 5.28
CA SER A 200 -9.50 -2.43 5.99
C SER A 200 -11.03 -2.32 5.87
N GLY A 201 -11.70 -3.24 5.14
CA GLY A 201 -13.15 -3.23 4.95
C GLY A 201 -13.67 -2.13 4.01
N LEU A 202 -12.79 -1.41 3.33
CA LEU A 202 -13.14 -0.28 2.47
C LEU A 202 -13.74 -0.67 1.13
N THR A 203 -13.58 -1.93 0.71
CA THR A 203 -14.18 -2.47 -0.52
C THR A 203 -15.72 -2.53 -0.47
N GLY A 204 -16.32 -2.39 0.72
CA GLY A 204 -17.75 -2.20 0.90
C GLY A 204 -18.26 -0.79 0.59
N GLU A 205 -17.36 0.20 0.50
CA GLU A 205 -17.71 1.59 0.17
C GLU A 205 -17.80 1.74 -1.37
N PRO A 206 -18.97 2.17 -1.93
CA PRO A 206 -19.19 2.12 -3.37
C PRO A 206 -18.19 2.93 -4.21
N ARG A 207 -17.72 4.08 -3.73
CA ARG A 207 -16.75 4.92 -4.46
C ARG A 207 -15.36 4.30 -4.48
N VAL A 208 -14.95 3.69 -3.35
CA VAL A 208 -13.67 2.99 -3.26
C VAL A 208 -13.70 1.75 -4.14
N ARG A 209 -14.79 0.99 -4.10
CA ARG A 209 -14.99 -0.20 -4.94
C ARG A 209 -14.92 0.16 -6.42
N ALA A 210 -15.68 1.15 -6.87
CA ALA A 210 -15.69 1.57 -8.28
C ALA A 210 -14.30 2.03 -8.78
N ALA A 211 -13.58 2.80 -7.95
CA ALA A 211 -12.24 3.25 -8.30
C ALA A 211 -11.22 2.10 -8.33
N LEU A 212 -11.35 1.12 -7.44
CA LEU A 212 -10.50 -0.06 -7.42
C LEU A 212 -10.78 -0.96 -8.62
N ASP A 213 -12.05 -1.20 -8.97
CA ASP A 213 -12.44 -2.00 -10.15
C ASP A 213 -11.89 -1.38 -11.44
N GLU A 214 -11.90 -0.05 -11.57
CA GLU A 214 -11.30 0.67 -12.70
C GLU A 214 -9.77 0.44 -12.79
N LEU A 215 -9.08 0.48 -11.65
CA LEU A 215 -7.63 0.23 -11.61
C LEU A 215 -7.28 -1.22 -11.97
N LEU A 216 -8.03 -2.18 -11.44
CA LEU A 216 -7.84 -3.60 -11.72
C LEU A 216 -8.09 -3.91 -13.21
N ALA A 217 -9.14 -3.32 -13.79
CA ALA A 217 -9.42 -3.43 -15.21
C ALA A 217 -8.29 -2.85 -16.07
N GLY A 218 -7.81 -1.65 -15.74
CA GLY A 218 -6.71 -1.00 -16.48
C GLY A 218 -5.38 -1.76 -16.38
N GLU A 219 -5.06 -2.36 -15.24
CA GLU A 219 -3.88 -3.22 -15.08
C GLU A 219 -3.99 -4.49 -15.92
N ARG A 220 -5.18 -5.11 -15.92
CA ARG A 220 -5.46 -6.30 -16.73
C ARG A 220 -5.35 -6.00 -18.23
N ASP A 221 -5.95 -4.91 -18.71
CA ASP A 221 -5.89 -4.49 -20.12
C ASP A 221 -4.44 -4.25 -20.55
N PHE A 222 -3.64 -3.59 -19.72
CA PHE A 222 -2.21 -3.39 -19.96
C PHE A 222 -1.45 -4.71 -20.11
N VAL A 223 -1.74 -5.71 -19.25
CA VAL A 223 -1.10 -7.03 -19.34
C VAL A 223 -1.55 -7.74 -20.62
N LEU A 224 -2.84 -7.68 -20.98
CA LEU A 224 -3.38 -8.28 -22.19
C LEU A 224 -2.76 -7.68 -23.47
N ASP A 225 -2.55 -6.37 -23.53
CA ASP A 225 -1.86 -5.73 -24.63
C ASP A 225 -0.44 -6.29 -24.80
N ARG A 226 0.30 -6.41 -23.67
CA ARG A 226 1.66 -6.98 -23.66
C ARG A 226 1.69 -8.46 -24.04
N VAL A 227 0.66 -9.21 -23.66
CA VAL A 227 0.48 -10.62 -24.09
C VAL A 227 0.17 -10.70 -25.57
N GLY A 228 -0.64 -9.79 -26.11
CA GLY A 228 -0.92 -9.68 -27.56
C GLY A 228 0.36 -9.52 -28.36
N GLU A 229 1.25 -8.60 -27.96
CA GLU A 229 2.57 -8.44 -28.57
C GLU A 229 3.40 -9.76 -28.51
N LEU A 230 3.35 -10.47 -27.38
CA LEU A 230 4.07 -11.75 -27.22
C LEU A 230 3.49 -12.86 -28.11
N VAL A 231 2.18 -12.91 -28.28
CA VAL A 231 1.49 -13.86 -29.18
C VAL A 231 1.99 -13.64 -30.63
N ASP A 232 2.09 -12.38 -31.07
CA ASP A 232 2.61 -12.03 -32.40
C ASP A 232 4.10 -12.41 -32.54
N GLU A 233 4.94 -12.10 -31.55
CA GLU A 233 6.36 -12.49 -31.53
C GLU A 233 6.56 -14.01 -31.56
N CYS A 234 5.66 -14.77 -30.93
CA CYS A 234 5.66 -16.22 -30.94
C CYS A 234 5.08 -16.83 -32.23
N LEU A 235 4.58 -16.02 -33.17
CA LEU A 235 3.91 -16.43 -34.40
C LEU A 235 2.73 -17.39 -34.15
N LEU A 236 1.99 -17.16 -33.06
CA LEU A 236 0.81 -17.96 -32.72
C LEU A 236 -0.44 -17.41 -33.44
N PRO A 237 -1.46 -18.27 -33.67
CA PRO A 237 -2.71 -17.79 -34.25
C PRO A 237 -3.40 -16.74 -33.36
N VAL A 238 -4.23 -15.91 -33.98
CA VAL A 238 -5.01 -14.90 -33.26
C VAL A 238 -6.01 -15.61 -32.33
N PRO A 239 -5.99 -15.34 -31.01
CA PRO A 239 -6.91 -15.94 -30.06
C PRO A 239 -8.29 -15.28 -30.10
N LEU A 240 -9.29 -15.99 -29.59
CA LEU A 240 -10.56 -15.38 -29.19
C LEU A 240 -10.36 -14.65 -27.85
N ALA A 241 -10.81 -13.40 -27.77
CA ALA A 241 -10.70 -12.58 -26.58
C ALA A 241 -11.99 -12.67 -25.74
N GLY A 242 -11.87 -13.13 -24.50
CA GLY A 242 -12.96 -13.23 -23.54
C GLY A 242 -14.15 -14.09 -23.95
N PRO A 243 -13.96 -15.25 -24.63
CA PRO A 243 -15.09 -16.04 -25.10
C PRO A 243 -15.78 -16.75 -23.92
N GLU A 244 -17.11 -16.88 -23.99
CA GLU A 244 -17.84 -17.69 -23.04
C GLU A 244 -17.78 -19.17 -23.42
N LEU A 245 -17.15 -19.98 -22.59
CA LEU A 245 -17.04 -21.42 -22.83
C LEU A 245 -18.21 -22.16 -22.16
N ARG A 246 -18.94 -22.97 -22.96
CA ARG A 246 -20.04 -23.82 -22.50
C ARG A 246 -19.90 -25.23 -23.02
N MET A 247 -20.42 -26.19 -22.28
CA MET A 247 -20.65 -27.57 -22.80
C MET A 247 -21.79 -27.59 -23.82
N ARG A 248 -21.84 -28.56 -24.71
CA ARG A 248 -22.96 -28.76 -25.65
C ARG A 248 -24.34 -28.76 -25.01
N GLY A 249 -24.44 -29.10 -23.73
CA GLY A 249 -25.67 -29.03 -22.95
C GLY A 249 -25.98 -27.65 -22.36
N GLY A 250 -25.25 -26.61 -22.72
CA GLY A 250 -25.42 -25.21 -22.23
C GLY A 250 -24.81 -24.92 -20.86
N THR A 251 -24.19 -25.90 -20.21
CA THR A 251 -23.54 -25.69 -18.91
C THR A 251 -22.34 -24.78 -19.04
N PHE A 252 -22.35 -23.71 -18.28
CA PHE A 252 -21.26 -22.71 -18.24
C PHE A 252 -19.96 -23.31 -17.63
N ILE A 253 -18.84 -23.04 -18.27
CA ILE A 253 -17.51 -23.49 -17.84
C ILE A 253 -16.71 -22.31 -17.30
N ALA A 254 -16.32 -21.37 -18.17
CA ALA A 254 -15.50 -20.23 -17.84
C ALA A 254 -15.54 -19.14 -18.94
N VAL A 255 -14.93 -17.99 -18.65
CA VAL A 255 -14.61 -16.95 -19.62
C VAL A 255 -13.11 -16.69 -19.49
N PRO A 256 -12.24 -17.41 -20.24
CA PRO A 256 -10.80 -17.12 -20.26
C PRO A 256 -10.52 -15.76 -20.91
N ASP A 257 -9.34 -15.18 -20.58
CA ASP A 257 -8.94 -13.92 -21.22
C ASP A 257 -8.69 -14.09 -22.71
N LEU A 258 -7.94 -15.14 -23.07
CA LEU A 258 -7.68 -15.52 -24.44
C LEU A 258 -7.90 -17.03 -24.61
N TYR A 259 -8.41 -17.45 -25.76
CA TYR A 259 -8.66 -18.85 -26.05
C TYR A 259 -8.36 -19.21 -27.50
N TRP A 260 -7.72 -20.35 -27.71
CA TRP A 260 -7.45 -20.94 -29.01
C TRP A 260 -8.18 -22.28 -29.16
N PRO A 261 -9.38 -22.28 -29.79
CA PRO A 261 -10.22 -23.47 -29.88
C PRO A 261 -9.54 -24.65 -30.57
N GLU A 262 -8.75 -24.38 -31.63
CA GLU A 262 -8.10 -25.41 -32.43
C GLU A 262 -7.04 -26.20 -31.65
N ARG A 263 -6.58 -25.67 -30.52
CA ARG A 263 -5.54 -26.24 -29.68
C ARG A 263 -6.01 -26.58 -28.27
N GLY A 264 -7.21 -26.15 -27.87
CA GLY A 264 -7.67 -26.27 -26.50
C GLY A 264 -6.74 -25.59 -25.51
N VAL A 265 -6.20 -24.43 -25.90
CA VAL A 265 -5.31 -23.63 -25.05
C VAL A 265 -6.04 -22.36 -24.61
N ALA A 266 -6.01 -22.07 -23.33
CA ALA A 266 -6.51 -20.84 -22.74
C ALA A 266 -5.36 -20.06 -22.09
N LEU A 267 -5.45 -18.74 -22.07
CA LEU A 267 -4.58 -17.89 -21.29
C LEU A 267 -5.42 -17.08 -20.32
N GLU A 268 -4.97 -17.05 -19.08
CA GLU A 268 -5.57 -16.28 -17.99
C GLU A 268 -4.56 -15.25 -17.47
N VAL A 269 -4.94 -13.99 -17.50
CA VAL A 269 -4.21 -12.96 -16.77
C VAL A 269 -4.56 -13.08 -15.30
N ASP A 270 -3.58 -12.93 -14.45
CA ASP A 270 -3.62 -13.10 -13.00
C ASP A 270 -5.02 -12.90 -12.39
N SER A 271 -5.59 -13.99 -11.83
CA SER A 271 -6.97 -14.00 -11.30
C SER A 271 -7.19 -12.99 -10.16
N ASP A 272 -6.12 -12.60 -9.47
CA ASP A 272 -6.19 -11.60 -8.40
C ASP A 272 -6.54 -10.20 -8.92
N LEU A 273 -6.35 -9.93 -10.22
CA LEU A 273 -6.80 -8.70 -10.87
C LEU A 273 -8.30 -8.70 -11.22
N ARG A 274 -8.97 -9.86 -11.09
CA ARG A 274 -10.42 -9.99 -11.33
C ARG A 274 -11.26 -9.97 -10.07
N CYS A 275 -10.64 -10.12 -8.91
CA CYS A 275 -11.35 -10.52 -7.69
C CYS A 275 -11.03 -9.58 -6.54
N VAL A 276 -12.04 -8.88 -6.04
CA VAL A 276 -11.97 -8.04 -4.84
C VAL A 276 -12.55 -8.76 -3.62
N SER A 277 -13.27 -9.87 -3.83
CA SER A 277 -13.86 -10.67 -2.77
C SER A 277 -13.46 -12.15 -2.86
N GLU A 278 -13.48 -12.85 -1.72
CA GLU A 278 -13.24 -14.30 -1.68
C GLU A 278 -14.26 -15.10 -2.54
N GLY A 279 -15.51 -14.63 -2.64
CA GLY A 279 -16.54 -15.25 -3.45
C GLY A 279 -16.23 -15.16 -4.94
N GLU A 280 -15.81 -14.00 -5.42
CA GLU A 280 -15.36 -13.79 -6.80
C GLU A 280 -14.13 -14.66 -7.12
N ALA A 281 -13.15 -14.68 -6.21
CA ALA A 281 -11.96 -15.51 -6.34
C ALA A 281 -12.29 -17.00 -6.40
N ALA A 282 -13.23 -17.47 -5.59
CA ALA A 282 -13.69 -18.87 -5.61
C ALA A 282 -14.39 -19.22 -6.93
N TRP A 283 -15.19 -18.30 -7.47
CA TRP A 283 -15.87 -18.48 -8.76
C TRP A 283 -14.89 -18.57 -9.93
N VAL A 284 -13.89 -17.68 -9.99
CA VAL A 284 -12.85 -17.70 -11.03
C VAL A 284 -12.01 -18.97 -10.94
N ARG A 285 -11.53 -19.35 -9.74
CA ARG A 285 -10.79 -20.63 -9.54
C ARG A 285 -11.63 -21.83 -9.92
N GLY A 286 -12.93 -21.81 -9.66
CA GLY A 286 -13.84 -22.87 -10.09
C GLY A 286 -13.91 -23.00 -11.62
N GLY A 287 -13.86 -21.88 -12.34
CA GLY A 287 -13.77 -21.86 -13.80
C GLY A 287 -12.47 -22.48 -14.32
N GLN A 288 -11.35 -22.07 -13.72
CA GLN A 288 -10.01 -22.58 -14.04
C GLN A 288 -9.95 -24.12 -13.87
N HIS A 289 -10.35 -24.64 -12.74
CA HIS A 289 -10.39 -26.09 -12.51
C HIS A 289 -11.30 -26.83 -13.48
N ARG A 290 -12.45 -26.24 -13.90
CA ARG A 290 -13.33 -26.84 -14.90
C ARG A 290 -12.66 -26.91 -16.27
N MET A 291 -11.94 -25.86 -16.69
CA MET A 291 -11.18 -25.86 -17.94
C MET A 291 -10.11 -26.95 -17.94
N GLU A 292 -9.30 -27.03 -16.89
CA GLU A 292 -8.24 -28.04 -16.74
C GLU A 292 -8.81 -29.46 -16.73
N TYR A 293 -9.92 -29.69 -15.99
CA TYR A 293 -10.61 -30.99 -15.96
C TYR A 293 -11.11 -31.45 -17.33
N LEU A 294 -11.48 -30.49 -18.19
CA LEU A 294 -11.95 -30.75 -19.57
C LEU A 294 -10.80 -30.86 -20.58
N GLY A 295 -9.56 -30.88 -20.12
CA GLY A 295 -8.39 -31.03 -20.97
C GLY A 295 -7.92 -29.71 -21.64
N ILE A 296 -8.51 -28.57 -21.29
CA ILE A 296 -8.02 -27.26 -21.74
C ILE A 296 -6.74 -26.94 -20.98
N ARG A 297 -5.69 -26.65 -21.70
CA ARG A 297 -4.41 -26.22 -21.11
C ARG A 297 -4.46 -24.74 -20.81
N VAL A 298 -4.36 -24.38 -19.54
CA VAL A 298 -4.40 -22.99 -19.08
C VAL A 298 -3.00 -22.47 -18.80
N VAL A 299 -2.62 -21.36 -19.45
CA VAL A 299 -1.37 -20.64 -19.18
C VAL A 299 -1.69 -19.41 -18.35
N TYR A 300 -1.04 -19.28 -17.18
CA TYR A 300 -1.25 -18.17 -16.25
C TYR A 300 -0.16 -17.11 -16.41
N VAL A 301 -0.58 -15.86 -16.66
CA VAL A 301 0.33 -14.74 -16.88
C VAL A 301 0.01 -13.60 -15.92
N SER A 302 1.03 -13.11 -15.19
CA SER A 302 0.94 -11.86 -14.44
C SER A 302 1.84 -10.79 -15.06
N GLY A 303 1.50 -9.52 -14.86
CA GLY A 303 2.33 -8.40 -15.30
C GLY A 303 3.76 -8.49 -14.73
N ALA A 304 3.90 -8.91 -13.47
CA ALA A 304 5.21 -9.10 -12.85
C ALA A 304 6.02 -10.21 -13.51
N ARG A 305 5.38 -11.35 -13.83
CA ARG A 305 6.03 -12.47 -14.53
C ARG A 305 6.45 -12.09 -15.94
N LEU A 306 5.57 -11.38 -16.66
CA LEU A 306 5.85 -10.91 -18.02
C LEU A 306 7.00 -9.89 -18.06
N ALA A 307 7.12 -9.06 -17.03
CA ALA A 307 8.22 -8.09 -16.90
C ALA A 307 9.54 -8.74 -16.48
N ALA A 308 9.49 -9.81 -15.66
CA ALA A 308 10.68 -10.48 -15.14
C ALA A 308 11.30 -11.45 -16.16
N ASP A 309 10.49 -12.20 -16.90
CA ASP A 309 10.96 -13.22 -17.86
C ASP A 309 9.93 -13.43 -18.99
N ARG A 310 9.91 -12.51 -19.93
CA ARG A 310 9.03 -12.55 -21.12
C ARG A 310 9.29 -13.78 -21.98
N ASP A 311 10.56 -14.18 -22.12
CA ASP A 311 10.97 -15.32 -22.94
C ASP A 311 10.46 -16.65 -22.38
N ALA A 312 10.48 -16.82 -21.04
CA ALA A 312 9.92 -18.00 -20.41
C ALA A 312 8.42 -18.11 -20.61
N VAL A 313 7.68 -16.99 -20.53
CA VAL A 313 6.24 -16.97 -20.82
C VAL A 313 5.97 -17.35 -22.28
N GLY A 314 6.76 -16.82 -23.23
CA GLY A 314 6.66 -17.18 -24.65
C GLY A 314 7.00 -18.66 -24.91
N ALA A 315 7.97 -19.22 -24.20
CA ALA A 315 8.32 -20.63 -24.29
C ALA A 315 7.18 -21.53 -23.80
N GLU A 316 6.57 -21.19 -22.65
CA GLU A 316 5.43 -21.90 -22.08
C GLU A 316 4.20 -21.85 -23.00
N LEU A 317 3.93 -20.70 -23.61
CA LEU A 317 2.85 -20.59 -24.60
C LEU A 317 3.10 -21.50 -25.80
N ARG A 318 4.31 -21.51 -26.38
CA ARG A 318 4.69 -22.40 -27.47
C ARG A 318 4.59 -23.87 -27.10
N GLU A 319 5.02 -24.24 -25.90
CA GLU A 319 4.88 -25.60 -25.38
C GLU A 319 3.42 -26.00 -25.22
N ALA A 320 2.57 -25.12 -24.67
CA ALA A 320 1.13 -25.34 -24.57
C ALA A 320 0.50 -25.63 -25.94
N PHE A 321 0.95 -24.93 -26.98
CA PHE A 321 0.49 -25.15 -28.37
C PHE A 321 0.99 -26.45 -28.98
N GLN A 322 2.19 -26.90 -28.64
CA GLN A 322 2.76 -28.17 -29.17
C GLN A 322 2.08 -29.38 -28.54
N VAL A 323 1.76 -29.32 -27.25
CA VAL A 323 1.15 -30.40 -26.48
C VAL A 323 -0.40 -30.29 -26.48
N GLY A 324 -0.93 -29.15 -26.91
CA GLY A 324 -2.35 -28.81 -26.89
C GLY A 324 -3.23 -29.90 -27.50
N GLY A 325 -4.28 -30.23 -26.76
CA GLY A 325 -4.99 -31.48 -26.90
C GLY A 325 -5.80 -31.63 -28.18
N THR A 326 -5.73 -32.83 -28.74
CA THR A 326 -6.65 -33.36 -29.73
C THR A 326 -7.95 -33.89 -29.11
N ASP A 327 -8.04 -33.94 -27.78
CA ASP A 327 -9.17 -34.54 -27.02
C ASP A 327 -10.00 -33.51 -26.24
N VAL A 328 -10.01 -32.23 -26.68
CA VAL A 328 -10.89 -31.25 -26.05
C VAL A 328 -12.34 -31.62 -26.33
N VAL A 329 -13.12 -31.79 -25.26
CA VAL A 329 -14.58 -32.01 -25.36
C VAL A 329 -15.16 -30.92 -26.27
N GLU A 330 -16.01 -31.27 -27.22
CA GLU A 330 -16.65 -30.28 -28.12
C GLU A 330 -17.39 -29.23 -27.29
N LEU A 331 -16.77 -28.03 -27.23
CA LEU A 331 -17.28 -26.87 -26.55
C LEU A 331 -18.07 -25.98 -27.50
N MET A 332 -19.08 -25.31 -26.97
CA MET A 332 -19.70 -24.15 -27.61
C MET A 332 -18.91 -22.92 -27.16
N VAL A 333 -18.55 -22.09 -28.09
CA VAL A 333 -17.80 -20.84 -27.89
C VAL A 333 -18.69 -19.72 -28.44
N ASP A 334 -19.19 -18.86 -27.57
CA ASP A 334 -20.02 -17.69 -27.92
C ASP A 334 -19.19 -16.42 -27.78
#